data_12a13f31c256578660be20a21d5e5f13
#
_entry.id   12a13f31c256578660be20a21d5e5f13
#
_cell.length_a   1.000
_cell.length_b   1.000
_cell.length_c   1.000
_cell.angle_alpha   90.00
_cell.angle_beta   90.00
_cell.angle_gamma   90.00
#
_symmetry.space_group_name_H-M   'P 1'
#
loop_
_entity.id
_entity.type
_entity.pdbx_description
1 polymer ?
#
loop_
_entity_poly.entity_id
_entity_poly.type
_entity_poly.pdbx_seq_one_letter_code
_entity_poly.pdbx_strand_id
1 'polypeptide(L)'
;MFQFYVAEGKLSCQLYQRSADTFLGVPFNIASYALLTLMMAQVCDLQPGEFIHTFGDAHLYTNHIEQTKLQLSRECKPLPTMKINRNVKDLFSFKYEDFELENYDPHPHIKAAVAV
;
A
#
# COMPACT_ATOMS: atom_id res chain seq x y z
N MET A 1 5.20 0.67 -13.55
CA MET A 1 6.62 0.25 -13.47
C MET A 1 7.10 0.47 -12.04
N PHE A 2 7.85 -0.48 -11.46
CA PHE A 2 8.44 -0.31 -10.13
C PHE A 2 9.91 -0.73 -10.12
N GLN A 3 10.64 -0.22 -9.15
CA GLN A 3 12.08 -0.42 -9.01
C GLN A 3 12.43 -0.55 -7.54
N PHE A 4 13.33 -1.47 -7.22
CA PHE A 4 13.92 -1.61 -5.89
C PHE A 4 15.29 -0.94 -5.81
N TYR A 5 15.62 -0.46 -4.62
CA TYR A 5 16.92 0.11 -4.30
C TYR A 5 17.36 -0.34 -2.91
N VAL A 6 18.61 -0.76 -2.79
CA VAL A 6 19.18 -1.21 -1.51
C VAL A 6 20.30 -0.27 -1.09
N ALA A 7 20.19 0.27 0.11
CA ALA A 7 21.22 1.06 0.76
C ALA A 7 21.21 0.83 2.26
N GLU A 8 22.37 0.75 2.88
CA GLU A 8 22.53 0.62 4.34
C GLU A 8 21.72 -0.52 4.95
N GLY A 9 21.63 -1.66 4.24
CA GLY A 9 20.85 -2.82 4.70
C GLY A 9 19.33 -2.66 4.62
N LYS A 10 18.83 -1.63 3.94
CA LYS A 10 17.40 -1.36 3.75
C LYS A 10 17.01 -1.49 2.29
N LEU A 11 15.83 -2.07 2.04
CA LEU A 11 15.23 -2.19 0.70
C LEU A 11 14.09 -1.18 0.57
N SER A 12 14.24 -0.27 -0.38
CA SER A 12 13.23 0.71 -0.77
C SER A 12 12.61 0.34 -2.11
N CYS A 13 11.38 0.78 -2.34
CA CYS A 13 10.66 0.57 -3.60
C CYS A 13 10.10 1.88 -4.11
N GLN A 14 10.30 2.17 -5.39
CA GLN A 14 9.60 3.25 -6.08
C GLN A 14 8.65 2.67 -7.12
N LEU A 15 7.37 3.05 -7.02
CA LEU A 15 6.35 2.75 -8.02
C LEU A 15 6.06 3.99 -8.85
N TYR A 16 6.19 3.89 -10.19
CA TYR A 16 5.59 4.85 -11.11
C TYR A 16 4.26 4.28 -11.63
N GLN A 17 3.16 4.94 -11.29
CA GLN A 17 1.82 4.60 -11.74
C GLN A 17 1.37 5.57 -12.82
N ARG A 18 1.22 5.08 -14.05
CA ARG A 18 0.85 5.88 -15.22
C ARG A 18 -0.50 6.58 -15.06
N SER A 19 -1.49 5.87 -14.53
CA SER A 19 -2.87 6.33 -14.37
C SER A 19 -3.37 5.92 -12.98
N ALA A 20 -3.80 6.89 -12.20
CA ALA A 20 -4.11 6.72 -10.78
C ALA A 20 -5.49 7.28 -10.42
N ASP A 21 -6.46 6.40 -10.22
CA ASP A 21 -7.73 6.72 -9.55
C ASP A 21 -7.45 6.99 -8.08
N THR A 22 -7.45 8.27 -7.69
CA THR A 22 -6.99 8.69 -6.37
C THR A 22 -7.91 8.25 -5.24
N PHE A 23 -9.18 8.02 -5.48
CA PHE A 23 -10.12 7.63 -4.43
C PHE A 23 -10.21 6.11 -4.23
N LEU A 24 -10.50 5.35 -5.28
CA LEU A 24 -10.67 3.90 -5.17
C LEU A 24 -9.37 3.11 -5.40
N GLY A 25 -8.59 3.49 -6.42
CA GLY A 25 -7.44 2.69 -6.86
C GLY A 25 -6.19 2.88 -6.00
N VAL A 26 -5.80 4.12 -5.77
CA VAL A 26 -4.52 4.46 -5.11
C VAL A 26 -4.36 3.82 -3.72
N PRO A 27 -5.36 3.78 -2.82
CA PRO A 27 -5.20 3.12 -1.52
C PRO A 27 -4.83 1.64 -1.64
N PHE A 28 -5.43 0.91 -2.57
CA PHE A 28 -5.10 -0.49 -2.82
C PHE A 28 -3.72 -0.66 -3.45
N ASN A 29 -3.33 0.25 -4.35
CA ASN A 29 -2.00 0.23 -4.95
C ASN A 29 -0.91 0.46 -3.90
N ILE A 30 -1.10 1.41 -2.98
CA ILE A 30 -0.20 1.66 -1.85
C ILE A 30 -0.08 0.39 -1.00
N ALA A 31 -1.20 -0.19 -0.56
CA ALA A 31 -1.20 -1.38 0.28
C ALA A 31 -0.47 -2.56 -0.38
N SER A 32 -0.73 -2.80 -1.68
CA SER A 32 -0.13 -3.91 -2.44
C SER A 32 1.38 -3.77 -2.56
N TYR A 33 1.88 -2.61 -2.95
CA TYR A 33 3.32 -2.41 -3.15
C TYR A 33 4.10 -2.20 -1.85
N ALA A 34 3.46 -1.65 -0.82
CA ALA A 34 4.03 -1.63 0.52
C ALA A 34 4.22 -3.06 1.06
N LEU A 35 3.19 -3.92 0.92
CA LEU A 35 3.30 -5.33 1.28
C LEU A 35 4.38 -6.05 0.47
N LEU A 36 4.44 -5.85 -0.84
CA LEU A 36 5.49 -6.42 -1.69
C LEU A 36 6.89 -5.99 -1.21
N THR A 37 7.06 -4.72 -0.82
CA THR A 37 8.33 -4.22 -0.28
C THR A 37 8.73 -4.94 1.00
N LEU A 38 7.78 -5.17 1.91
CA LEU A 38 8.02 -5.93 3.15
C LEU A 38 8.40 -7.39 2.85
N MET A 39 7.69 -8.05 1.94
CA MET A 39 7.97 -9.43 1.53
C MET A 39 9.37 -9.56 0.92
N MET A 40 9.71 -8.67 -0.01
CA MET A 40 11.02 -8.64 -0.67
C MET A 40 12.15 -8.36 0.32
N ALA A 41 11.96 -7.42 1.24
CA ALA A 41 12.95 -7.15 2.27
C ALA A 41 13.21 -8.40 3.13
N GLN A 42 12.15 -9.11 3.54
CA GLN A 42 12.28 -10.32 4.35
C GLN A 42 13.02 -11.44 3.64
N VAL A 43 12.69 -11.75 2.38
CA VAL A 43 13.33 -12.85 1.65
C VAL A 43 14.77 -12.54 1.24
N CYS A 44 15.13 -11.25 1.17
CA CYS A 44 16.48 -10.78 0.90
C CYS A 44 17.31 -10.53 2.17
N ASP A 45 16.76 -10.81 3.35
CA ASP A 45 17.37 -10.53 4.66
C ASP A 45 17.77 -9.06 4.84
N LEU A 46 16.88 -8.16 4.40
CA LEU A 46 17.02 -6.71 4.49
C LEU A 46 15.93 -6.12 5.41
N GLN A 47 16.19 -4.94 5.93
CA GLN A 47 15.16 -4.14 6.59
C GLN A 47 14.30 -3.42 5.53
N PRO A 48 13.01 -3.19 5.77
CA PRO A 48 12.20 -2.35 4.89
C PRO A 48 12.70 -0.89 4.97
N GLY A 49 12.86 -0.27 3.82
CA GLY A 49 13.17 1.13 3.64
C GLY A 49 11.91 1.95 3.34
N GLU A 50 11.97 2.80 2.32
CA GLU A 50 10.87 3.68 1.92
C GLU A 50 10.08 3.06 0.76
N PHE A 51 8.77 3.31 0.75
CA PHE A 51 7.92 3.12 -0.42
C PHE A 51 7.60 4.50 -1.01
N ILE A 52 8.05 4.75 -2.24
CA ILE A 52 7.86 6.00 -2.97
C ILE A 52 6.85 5.75 -4.07
N HIS A 53 5.73 6.48 -4.06
CA HIS A 53 4.69 6.36 -5.06
C HIS A 53 4.63 7.61 -5.93
N THR A 54 5.01 7.47 -7.19
CA THR A 54 5.01 8.56 -8.17
C THR A 54 3.84 8.36 -9.14
N PHE A 55 3.05 9.41 -9.32
CA PHE A 55 1.91 9.39 -10.24
C PHE A 55 2.23 10.10 -11.54
N GLY A 56 1.78 9.52 -12.64
CA GLY A 56 1.67 10.22 -13.93
C GLY A 56 0.37 11.01 -13.97
N ASP A 57 -0.71 10.41 -14.49
CA ASP A 57 -2.05 11.00 -14.48
C ASP A 57 -2.78 10.62 -13.19
N ALA A 58 -2.75 11.51 -12.21
CA ALA A 58 -3.53 11.37 -10.97
C ALA A 58 -4.87 12.09 -11.14
N HIS A 59 -5.96 11.37 -11.05
CA HIS A 59 -7.31 11.91 -11.29
C HIS A 59 -8.29 11.50 -10.20
N LEU A 60 -9.28 12.36 -10.00
CA LEU A 60 -10.44 12.11 -9.15
C LEU A 60 -11.69 12.12 -10.03
N TYR A 61 -12.42 11.03 -10.05
CA TYR A 61 -13.69 10.96 -10.77
C TYR A 61 -14.75 11.87 -10.15
N THR A 62 -15.58 12.47 -10.99
CA THR A 62 -16.61 13.42 -10.54
C THR A 62 -17.65 12.80 -9.61
N ASN A 63 -17.93 11.50 -9.77
CA ASN A 63 -18.83 10.74 -8.89
C ASN A 63 -18.21 10.37 -7.53
N HIS A 64 -16.94 10.73 -7.27
CA HIS A 64 -16.26 10.49 -5.99
C HIS A 64 -15.99 11.77 -5.18
N ILE A 65 -16.44 12.94 -5.64
CA ILE A 65 -16.13 14.22 -4.99
C ILE A 65 -16.69 14.27 -3.56
N GLU A 66 -17.94 13.88 -3.35
CA GLU A 66 -18.57 13.93 -2.03
C GLU A 66 -17.94 12.89 -1.07
N GLN A 67 -17.60 11.72 -1.57
CA GLN A 67 -16.87 10.68 -0.82
C GLN A 67 -15.49 11.17 -0.38
N THR A 68 -14.78 11.85 -1.28
CA THR A 68 -13.48 12.45 -0.98
C THR A 68 -13.57 13.54 0.07
N LYS A 69 -14.56 14.43 -0.02
CA LYS A 69 -14.82 15.45 1.02
C LYS A 69 -15.07 14.82 2.38
N LEU A 70 -15.89 13.75 2.42
CA LEU A 70 -16.16 13.02 3.65
C LEU A 70 -14.88 12.40 4.21
N GLN A 71 -14.04 11.78 3.38
CA GLN A 71 -12.76 11.21 3.81
C GLN A 71 -11.83 12.30 4.37
N LEU A 72 -11.71 13.43 3.70
CA LEU A 72 -10.86 14.55 4.12
C LEU A 72 -11.34 15.22 5.44
N SER A 73 -12.62 15.07 5.79
CA SER A 73 -13.15 15.58 7.06
C SER A 73 -12.82 14.70 8.27
N ARG A 74 -12.27 13.50 8.05
CA ARG A 74 -11.93 12.54 9.10
C ARG A 74 -10.51 12.77 9.63
N GLU A 75 -10.35 12.62 10.94
CA GLU A 75 -9.04 12.64 11.56
C GLU A 75 -8.25 11.38 11.20
N CYS A 76 -6.94 11.53 11.00
CA CYS A 76 -6.06 10.39 10.79
C CYS A 76 -5.93 9.58 12.09
N LYS A 77 -6.10 8.27 11.98
CA LYS A 77 -5.90 7.34 13.07
C LYS A 77 -4.45 6.82 13.09
N PRO A 78 -4.00 6.22 14.21
CA PRO A 78 -2.72 5.52 14.23
C PRO A 78 -2.61 4.48 13.11
N LEU A 79 -1.42 4.39 12.52
CA LEU A 79 -1.16 3.44 11.45
C LEU A 79 -1.14 2.00 11.98
N PRO A 80 -1.72 1.04 11.26
CA PRO A 80 -1.59 -0.38 11.59
C PRO A 80 -0.19 -0.91 11.30
N THR A 81 0.10 -2.08 11.83
CA THR A 81 1.34 -2.80 11.60
C THR A 81 1.05 -4.10 10.85
N MET A 82 1.81 -4.38 9.79
CA MET A 82 1.77 -5.66 9.10
C MET A 82 2.82 -6.60 9.72
N LYS A 83 2.35 -7.69 10.29
CA LYS A 83 3.20 -8.77 10.78
C LYS A 83 3.28 -9.88 9.75
N ILE A 84 4.48 -10.34 9.46
CA ILE A 84 4.74 -11.38 8.48
C ILE A 84 5.45 -12.56 9.16
N ASN A 85 5.03 -13.78 8.83
CA ASN A 85 5.68 -15.00 9.32
C ASN A 85 7.16 -15.03 8.93
N ARG A 86 8.05 -14.89 9.92
CA ARG A 86 9.50 -14.81 9.75
C ARG A 86 10.16 -16.08 9.20
N ASN A 87 9.45 -17.21 9.22
CA ASN A 87 9.98 -18.49 8.72
C ASN A 87 9.93 -18.61 7.20
N VAL A 88 9.13 -17.78 6.52
CA VAL A 88 9.06 -17.78 5.05
C VAL A 88 10.30 -17.08 4.47
N LYS A 89 11.06 -17.79 3.65
CA LYS A 89 12.31 -17.30 3.03
C LYS A 89 12.29 -17.31 1.51
N ASP A 90 11.20 -17.74 0.91
CA ASP A 90 10.98 -17.73 -0.54
C ASP A 90 9.72 -16.95 -0.86
N LEU A 91 9.84 -16.01 -1.81
CA LEU A 91 8.75 -15.08 -2.19
C LEU A 91 7.48 -15.80 -2.64
N PHE A 92 7.62 -16.92 -3.34
CA PHE A 92 6.50 -17.68 -3.88
C PHE A 92 5.89 -18.69 -2.89
N SER A 93 6.50 -18.81 -1.71
CA SER A 93 6.01 -19.70 -0.64
C SER A 93 5.07 -19.00 0.35
N PHE A 94 4.89 -17.68 0.25
CA PHE A 94 3.95 -16.96 1.09
C PHE A 94 2.52 -17.41 0.85
N LYS A 95 1.76 -17.55 1.95
CA LYS A 95 0.33 -17.83 1.96
C LYS A 95 -0.40 -16.73 2.70
N TYR A 96 -1.72 -16.66 2.54
CA TYR A 96 -2.55 -15.64 3.20
C TYR A 96 -2.37 -15.64 4.73
N GLU A 97 -2.24 -16.84 5.32
CA GLU A 97 -2.09 -17.04 6.76
C GLU A 97 -0.75 -16.55 7.32
N ASP A 98 0.23 -16.25 6.45
CA ASP A 98 1.52 -15.69 6.86
C ASP A 98 1.47 -14.20 7.17
N PHE A 99 0.34 -13.54 6.93
CA PHE A 99 0.13 -12.11 7.12
C PHE A 99 -0.91 -11.83 8.19
N GLU A 100 -0.57 -10.94 9.12
CA GLU A 100 -1.47 -10.48 10.17
C GLU A 100 -1.42 -8.95 10.25
N LEU A 101 -2.58 -8.30 10.08
CA LEU A 101 -2.70 -6.85 10.22
C LEU A 101 -3.08 -6.52 11.66
N GLU A 102 -2.14 -5.94 12.41
CA GLU A 102 -2.32 -5.59 13.81
C GLU A 102 -2.71 -4.11 13.98
N ASN A 103 -3.52 -3.82 14.98
CA ASN A 103 -3.95 -2.46 15.36
C ASN A 103 -4.66 -1.70 14.24
N TYR A 104 -5.39 -2.41 13.38
CA TYR A 104 -6.18 -1.80 12.32
C TYR A 104 -7.56 -1.41 12.84
N ASP A 105 -7.76 -0.13 13.09
CA ASP A 105 -9.03 0.47 13.53
C ASP A 105 -9.49 1.53 12.53
N PRO A 106 -10.05 1.14 11.37
CA PRO A 106 -10.44 2.11 10.34
C PRO A 106 -11.73 2.86 10.69
N HIS A 107 -11.91 4.03 10.08
CA HIS A 107 -13.22 4.68 10.02
C HIS A 107 -14.22 3.81 9.23
N PRO A 108 -15.55 4.05 9.42
CA PRO A 108 -16.57 3.33 8.65
C PRO A 108 -16.35 3.44 7.14
N HIS A 109 -16.64 2.35 6.43
CA HIS A 109 -16.50 2.28 4.98
C HIS A 109 -17.28 3.40 4.27
N ILE A 110 -16.66 4.00 3.24
CA ILE A 110 -17.30 4.96 2.34
C ILE A 110 -17.62 4.24 1.04
N LYS A 111 -18.90 4.04 0.77
CA LYS A 111 -19.35 3.38 -0.45
C LYS A 111 -19.17 4.32 -1.65
N ALA A 112 -18.52 3.83 -2.71
CA ALA A 112 -18.36 4.54 -3.96
C ALA A 112 -18.55 3.57 -5.13
N ALA A 113 -19.18 4.05 -6.20
CA ALA A 113 -19.34 3.26 -7.43
C ALA A 113 -18.06 3.34 -8.25
N VAL A 114 -17.70 2.22 -8.89
CA VAL A 114 -16.61 2.23 -9.89
C VAL A 114 -17.03 3.10 -11.06
N ALA A 115 -16.15 4.02 -11.46
CA ALA A 115 -16.37 4.82 -12.68
C ALA A 115 -16.17 3.94 -13.91
N VAL A 116 -17.09 4.02 -14.88
CA VAL A 116 -17.09 3.31 -16.16
C VAL A 116 -17.11 4.31 -17.30
#